data_b35f53e441a50e13c58cab9b9ded3564
#
_entry.id   b35f53e441a50e13c58cab9b9ded3564
#
_cell.length_a   1.000
_cell.length_b   1.000
_cell.length_c   1.000
_cell.angle_alpha   90.00
_cell.angle_beta   90.00
_cell.angle_gamma   90.00
#
_symmetry.space_group_name_H-M   'P 1'
#
loop_
_entity.id
_entity.type
_entity.pdbx_description
1 polymer ?
#
loop_
_entity_poly.entity_id
_entity_poly.type
_entity_poly.pdbx_seq_one_letter_code
_entity_poly.pdbx_strand_id
1 'polypeptide(L)'
;MKKTTALIISLSLSFIFAFSSGCVSAGNNSSSSSGGEIVLPEIVTNKTYNSFWMKQFDYKTMPIAAYNGAPQKTGDYSVSMITESHYKAIAESGINTVYGLYERAENNPEEIKAALKLCEKYNLSYVAVGNGLGSFTDIGLAETSLYRSLIKDKSSALGGLIVKDEPNEKQFLKITQSRQILRELFGKKYLYHSNLYPNYATNAQLFGGDDYPADYSYEQYVENYCKTYAPQILSYDFYPVHTTYISPDYYVNMSVIREYAAKYEIPFWTYIQCSSFRKDIKVPDAGELRWLVNSSLAYGCKGLQYFTYVDALSSGTERFKGSPIDKNGNKTATYDYISEINKFVAKVDEILMCSFSKGVMIAGETPCKIPEKDVISSYGDLTSVNGESVLVGCFDYKGKNAYYVVNNSTAGVSGASLTFGGEVSATCYSSSATENKNGESLSFDLSAGEAVLVVID
;
A
#
# COMPACT_ATOMS: atom_id res chain seq x y z
N MET A 1 29.63 -33.51 3.17
CA MET A 1 28.42 -32.70 3.02
C MET A 1 28.70 -31.29 3.58
N LYS A 2 29.01 -30.33 2.71
CA LYS A 2 29.27 -28.94 3.10
C LYS A 2 27.94 -28.20 3.02
N LYS A 3 27.44 -27.69 4.14
CA LYS A 3 26.31 -26.81 4.19
C LYS A 3 26.73 -25.46 3.61
N THR A 4 26.21 -25.11 2.46
CA THR A 4 26.37 -23.79 1.87
C THR A 4 25.30 -22.90 2.49
N THR A 5 25.69 -22.07 3.45
CA THR A 5 24.84 -21.01 4.02
C THR A 5 24.74 -19.94 2.95
N ALA A 6 23.58 -19.78 2.34
CA ALA A 6 23.30 -18.68 1.46
C ALA A 6 23.22 -17.40 2.30
N LEU A 7 24.19 -16.53 2.14
CA LEU A 7 24.20 -15.20 2.73
C LEU A 7 23.18 -14.34 1.95
N ILE A 8 21.99 -14.19 2.49
CA ILE A 8 20.98 -13.26 1.95
C ILE A 8 21.43 -11.86 2.38
N ILE A 9 22.12 -11.17 1.47
CA ILE A 9 22.39 -9.73 1.63
C ILE A 9 21.08 -9.02 1.26
N SER A 10 20.28 -8.66 2.26
CA SER A 10 19.17 -7.75 2.09
C SER A 10 19.75 -6.34 1.86
N LEU A 11 19.82 -5.90 0.60
CA LEU A 11 19.99 -4.48 0.33
C LEU A 11 18.62 -3.85 0.46
N SER A 12 18.48 -2.98 1.45
CA SER A 12 17.34 -2.10 1.63
C SER A 12 17.08 -1.30 0.36
N LEU A 13 15.81 -1.17 -0.01
CA LEU A 13 15.32 -0.15 -0.94
C LEU A 13 15.45 1.25 -0.32
N SER A 14 16.64 1.59 0.15
CA SER A 14 16.93 2.98 0.39
C SER A 14 17.02 3.61 -0.99
N PHE A 15 15.98 4.34 -1.44
CA PHE A 15 16.15 5.36 -2.44
C PHE A 15 17.21 6.31 -1.90
N ILE A 16 18.49 5.97 -2.13
CA ILE A 16 19.59 6.90 -1.95
C ILE A 16 19.41 7.90 -3.08
N PHE A 17 18.56 8.88 -2.84
CA PHE A 17 18.61 10.10 -3.60
C PHE A 17 19.99 10.69 -3.38
N ALA A 18 20.83 10.61 -4.38
CA ALA A 18 22.14 11.26 -4.37
C ALA A 18 21.91 12.77 -4.15
N PHE A 19 22.00 13.17 -2.89
CA PHE A 19 22.07 14.57 -2.56
C PHE A 19 23.43 15.07 -3.02
N SER A 20 23.46 15.92 -4.04
CA SER A 20 24.58 16.79 -4.27
C SER A 20 24.67 17.73 -3.07
N SER A 21 25.57 17.44 -2.16
CA SER A 21 25.88 18.30 -1.01
C SER A 21 26.52 19.58 -1.53
N GLY A 22 25.68 20.59 -1.76
CA GLY A 22 26.18 21.95 -1.83
C GLY A 22 26.60 22.35 -0.41
N CYS A 23 27.88 22.38 -0.13
CA CYS A 23 28.41 22.95 1.09
C CYS A 23 28.04 24.44 1.16
N VAL A 24 27.04 24.79 1.95
CA VAL A 24 26.86 26.14 2.46
C VAL A 24 27.56 26.17 3.80
N SER A 25 28.67 26.96 3.88
CA SER A 25 29.37 27.25 5.11
C SER A 25 28.42 27.97 6.07
N ALA A 26 28.04 27.29 7.13
CA ALA A 26 27.26 27.87 8.21
C ALA A 26 28.16 28.73 9.08
N GLY A 27 27.92 30.03 9.08
CA GLY A 27 28.46 30.94 10.10
C GLY A 27 27.84 30.57 11.46
N ASN A 28 28.71 30.42 12.47
CA ASN A 28 28.32 30.23 13.86
C ASN A 28 27.50 31.41 14.37
N ASN A 29 26.20 31.24 14.50
CA ASN A 29 25.37 32.01 15.42
C ASN A 29 24.72 31.05 16.39
N SER A 30 25.22 31.01 17.61
CA SER A 30 24.62 30.31 18.74
C SER A 30 23.34 31.03 19.16
N SER A 31 22.22 30.63 18.59
CA SER A 31 20.92 30.91 19.17
C SER A 31 20.46 29.64 19.90
N SER A 32 20.30 29.76 21.21
CA SER A 32 19.69 28.71 22.05
C SER A 32 18.29 28.41 21.55
N SER A 33 18.13 27.32 20.79
CA SER A 33 16.82 26.76 20.49
C SER A 33 16.26 26.21 21.78
N SER A 34 15.21 26.83 22.31
CA SER A 34 14.33 26.21 23.27
C SER A 34 13.73 24.96 22.58
N GLY A 35 14.29 23.80 22.87
CA GLY A 35 13.74 22.52 22.43
C GLY A 35 12.35 22.39 23.03
N GLY A 36 11.32 22.72 22.23
CA GLY A 36 9.94 22.42 22.60
C GLY A 36 9.82 20.92 22.84
N GLU A 37 9.24 20.55 23.97
CA GLU A 37 8.94 19.16 24.30
C GLU A 37 8.07 18.57 23.19
N ILE A 38 8.54 17.46 22.57
CA ILE A 38 7.76 16.77 21.55
C ILE A 38 6.57 16.09 22.26
N VAL A 39 5.40 16.68 22.10
CA VAL A 39 4.15 16.08 22.59
C VAL A 39 3.76 14.97 21.63
N LEU A 40 3.78 13.71 22.10
CA LEU A 40 3.29 12.59 21.31
C LEU A 40 1.80 12.80 21.03
N PRO A 41 1.35 12.56 19.78
CA PRO A 41 -0.06 12.71 19.46
C PRO A 41 -0.91 11.70 20.26
N GLU A 42 -2.06 12.15 20.73
CA GLU A 42 -3.05 11.26 21.30
C GLU A 42 -3.50 10.25 20.25
N ILE A 43 -3.44 8.95 20.57
CA ILE A 43 -3.93 7.89 19.70
C ILE A 43 -5.44 7.92 19.78
N VAL A 44 -6.07 8.49 18.77
CA VAL A 44 -7.54 8.46 18.65
C VAL A 44 -7.90 7.14 17.98
N THR A 45 -8.37 6.17 18.77
CA THR A 45 -8.96 4.95 18.26
C THR A 45 -10.31 5.27 17.63
N ASN A 46 -10.45 5.02 16.34
CA ASN A 46 -11.74 5.13 15.65
C ASN A 46 -12.42 3.76 15.66
N LYS A 47 -13.48 3.61 16.44
CA LYS A 47 -14.30 2.38 16.50
C LYS A 47 -15.00 2.02 15.18
N THR A 48 -14.89 2.88 14.20
CA THR A 48 -15.31 2.63 12.82
C THR A 48 -14.15 3.02 11.95
N TYR A 49 -13.88 2.31 10.85
CA TYR A 49 -12.94 2.74 9.81
C TYR A 49 -13.35 4.09 9.18
N ASN A 50 -14.22 4.84 9.86
CA ASN A 50 -14.56 6.24 9.63
C ASN A 50 -13.40 7.17 9.97
N SER A 51 -12.17 6.69 9.73
CA SER A 51 -11.03 7.57 9.74
C SER A 51 -11.22 8.58 8.61
N PHE A 52 -10.57 9.68 8.77
CA PHE A 52 -10.43 10.76 7.82
C PHE A 52 -10.35 10.37 6.32
N TRP A 53 -9.74 9.22 5.96
CA TRP A 53 -9.62 8.68 4.62
C TRP A 53 -10.95 8.33 3.99
N MET A 54 -11.76 7.68 4.76
CA MET A 54 -13.10 7.31 4.34
C MET A 54 -13.91 8.55 3.94
N LYS A 55 -13.71 9.70 4.62
CA LYS A 55 -14.34 10.97 4.27
C LYS A 55 -13.86 11.54 2.95
N GLN A 56 -12.58 11.42 2.66
CA GLN A 56 -11.97 11.98 1.46
C GLN A 56 -12.32 11.18 0.20
N PHE A 57 -12.48 9.85 0.33
CA PHE A 57 -12.92 8.96 -0.74
C PHE A 57 -14.42 8.56 -0.62
N ASP A 58 -15.22 9.41 0.00
CA ASP A 58 -16.66 9.21 0.19
C ASP A 58 -17.02 7.90 0.92
N TYR A 59 -16.11 7.38 1.76
CA TYR A 59 -16.23 6.17 2.58
C TYR A 59 -16.49 4.85 1.84
N LYS A 60 -16.54 4.88 0.52
CA LYS A 60 -17.01 3.77 -0.30
C LYS A 60 -15.98 3.29 -1.30
N THR A 61 -15.15 4.20 -1.77
CA THR A 61 -14.16 3.90 -2.81
C THR A 61 -12.82 3.52 -2.19
N MET A 62 -12.29 2.39 -2.60
CA MET A 62 -10.95 1.95 -2.17
C MET A 62 -9.87 2.80 -2.83
N PRO A 63 -8.91 3.34 -2.07
CA PRO A 63 -7.73 3.96 -2.65
C PRO A 63 -6.90 2.96 -3.45
N ILE A 64 -6.70 3.24 -4.73
CA ILE A 64 -5.85 2.48 -5.64
C ILE A 64 -4.84 3.46 -6.21
N ALA A 65 -3.57 3.28 -5.87
CA ALA A 65 -2.54 4.26 -6.13
C ALA A 65 -1.52 3.81 -7.18
N ALA A 66 -1.13 4.76 -8.03
CA ALA A 66 0.02 4.66 -8.91
C ALA A 66 1.25 5.23 -8.20
N TYR A 67 2.12 4.37 -7.65
CA TYR A 67 3.42 4.81 -7.14
C TYR A 67 4.38 5.05 -8.29
N ASN A 68 5.05 6.19 -8.30
CA ASN A 68 5.71 6.74 -9.47
C ASN A 68 4.71 6.87 -10.64
N GLY A 69 3.74 7.75 -10.48
CA GLY A 69 2.63 7.93 -11.41
C GLY A 69 3.06 8.35 -12.81
N ALA A 70 2.75 9.56 -13.26
CA ALA A 70 3.15 10.04 -14.59
C ALA A 70 4.28 11.08 -14.45
N PRO A 71 5.56 10.68 -14.48
CA PRO A 71 6.68 11.58 -14.21
C PRO A 71 6.91 12.59 -15.32
N GLN A 72 7.49 13.73 -14.94
CA GLN A 72 8.03 14.70 -15.87
C GLN A 72 9.21 14.15 -16.68
N LYS A 73 9.54 14.80 -17.79
CA LYS A 73 10.76 14.50 -18.53
C LYS A 73 11.98 14.84 -17.65
N THR A 74 12.74 13.82 -17.28
CA THR A 74 13.97 13.97 -16.49
C THR A 74 14.87 12.75 -16.67
N GLY A 75 16.17 12.95 -16.75
CA GLY A 75 17.13 11.86 -16.87
C GLY A 75 16.83 10.94 -18.05
N ASP A 76 16.57 9.66 -17.74
CA ASP A 76 16.33 8.61 -18.74
C ASP A 76 14.90 8.59 -19.31
N TYR A 77 13.97 9.40 -18.80
CA TYR A 77 12.66 9.54 -19.42
C TYR A 77 12.75 10.33 -20.71
N SER A 78 12.43 9.70 -21.83
CA SER A 78 12.49 10.32 -23.15
C SER A 78 11.41 11.37 -23.36
N VAL A 79 10.29 11.26 -22.63
CA VAL A 79 9.11 12.12 -22.74
C VAL A 79 8.63 12.55 -21.36
N SER A 80 7.92 13.70 -21.30
CA SER A 80 7.12 14.02 -20.12
C SER A 80 5.83 13.22 -20.17
N MET A 81 5.47 12.62 -19.04
CA MET A 81 4.20 11.90 -18.88
C MET A 81 3.17 12.72 -18.11
N ILE A 82 3.50 13.96 -17.72
CA ILE A 82 2.51 14.92 -17.20
C ILE A 82 1.71 15.46 -18.40
N THR A 83 0.88 14.59 -18.93
CA THR A 83 0.04 14.87 -20.11
C THR A 83 -1.37 14.37 -19.92
N GLU A 84 -2.29 14.93 -20.68
CA GLU A 84 -3.70 14.52 -20.62
C GLU A 84 -3.89 13.02 -20.94
N SER A 85 -3.17 12.50 -21.92
CA SER A 85 -3.27 11.10 -22.33
C SER A 85 -2.83 10.13 -21.22
N HIS A 86 -1.75 10.43 -20.50
CA HIS A 86 -1.26 9.57 -19.43
C HIS A 86 -2.16 9.63 -18.19
N TYR A 87 -2.63 10.82 -17.78
CA TYR A 87 -3.55 10.94 -16.63
C TYR A 87 -4.92 10.33 -16.93
N LYS A 88 -5.38 10.44 -18.18
CA LYS A 88 -6.56 9.72 -18.64
C LYS A 88 -6.34 8.20 -18.55
N ALA A 89 -5.19 7.68 -18.98
CA ALA A 89 -4.87 6.26 -18.88
C ALA A 89 -4.79 5.78 -17.42
N ILE A 90 -4.26 6.59 -16.50
CA ILE A 90 -4.30 6.29 -15.05
C ILE A 90 -5.75 6.10 -14.59
N ALA A 91 -6.62 7.05 -14.86
CA ALA A 91 -8.03 6.97 -14.46
C ALA A 91 -8.76 5.78 -15.12
N GLU A 92 -8.52 5.53 -16.43
CA GLU A 92 -9.13 4.42 -17.18
C GLU A 92 -8.68 3.05 -16.66
N SER A 93 -7.49 2.94 -16.04
CA SER A 93 -7.05 1.70 -15.39
C SER A 93 -7.70 1.43 -14.04
N GLY A 94 -8.61 2.29 -13.58
CA GLY A 94 -9.27 2.18 -12.27
C GLY A 94 -8.42 2.70 -11.10
N ILE A 95 -7.26 3.27 -11.37
CA ILE A 95 -6.46 3.97 -10.36
C ILE A 95 -7.11 5.33 -10.07
N ASN A 96 -7.15 5.70 -8.78
CA ASN A 96 -7.76 6.95 -8.32
C ASN A 96 -6.81 7.85 -7.51
N THR A 97 -5.56 7.40 -7.31
CA THR A 97 -4.55 8.13 -6.55
C THR A 97 -3.21 8.10 -7.27
N VAL A 98 -2.51 9.22 -7.32
CA VAL A 98 -1.20 9.35 -7.97
C VAL A 98 -0.17 9.81 -6.95
N TYR A 99 0.94 9.08 -6.84
CA TYR A 99 2.12 9.50 -6.09
C TYR A 99 3.10 10.19 -7.05
N GLY A 100 3.26 11.50 -6.90
CA GLY A 100 4.20 12.30 -7.67
C GLY A 100 5.61 12.17 -7.11
N LEU A 101 6.37 11.20 -7.61
CA LEU A 101 7.68 10.87 -7.05
C LEU A 101 8.79 11.81 -7.52
N TYR A 102 8.75 12.23 -8.79
CA TYR A 102 9.80 13.04 -9.39
C TYR A 102 9.43 14.52 -9.53
N GLU A 103 8.14 14.84 -9.50
CA GLU A 103 7.66 16.21 -9.45
C GLU A 103 7.83 16.73 -8.03
N ARG A 104 8.85 17.54 -7.82
CA ARG A 104 9.15 18.11 -6.52
C ARG A 104 8.88 19.60 -6.50
N ALA A 105 8.11 20.01 -5.50
CA ALA A 105 7.72 21.39 -5.34
C ALA A 105 8.92 22.35 -5.30
N GLU A 106 10.04 21.90 -4.75
CA GLU A 106 11.26 22.71 -4.63
C GLU A 106 11.95 23.00 -5.95
N ASN A 107 11.85 22.07 -6.91
CA ASN A 107 12.59 22.11 -8.16
C ASN A 107 11.71 22.45 -9.36
N ASN A 108 10.48 21.96 -9.38
CA ASN A 108 9.59 21.99 -10.54
C ASN A 108 8.14 22.29 -10.15
N PRO A 109 7.86 23.52 -9.63
CA PRO A 109 6.50 23.86 -9.16
C PRO A 109 5.46 23.85 -10.26
N GLU A 110 5.84 24.13 -11.49
CA GLU A 110 4.89 24.18 -12.61
C GLU A 110 4.44 22.79 -13.05
N GLU A 111 5.33 21.78 -12.96
CA GLU A 111 4.96 20.38 -13.21
C GLU A 111 3.97 19.87 -12.18
N ILE A 112 4.17 20.17 -10.88
CA ILE A 112 3.18 19.80 -9.85
C ILE A 112 1.84 20.47 -10.11
N LYS A 113 1.83 21.75 -10.45
CA LYS A 113 0.58 22.46 -10.79
C LYS A 113 -0.12 21.83 -12.00
N ALA A 114 0.66 21.44 -13.01
CA ALA A 114 0.13 20.73 -14.18
C ALA A 114 -0.44 19.35 -13.80
N ALA A 115 0.29 18.58 -12.97
CA ALA A 115 -0.17 17.30 -12.46
C ALA A 115 -1.46 17.42 -11.65
N LEU A 116 -1.53 18.40 -10.73
CA LEU A 116 -2.74 18.66 -9.93
C LEU A 116 -3.96 19.02 -10.80
N LYS A 117 -3.79 19.86 -11.83
CA LYS A 117 -4.88 20.19 -12.78
C LYS A 117 -5.37 18.97 -13.55
N LEU A 118 -4.46 18.09 -13.96
CA LEU A 118 -4.81 16.83 -14.61
C LEU A 118 -5.52 15.88 -13.65
N CYS A 119 -5.07 15.81 -12.40
CA CYS A 119 -5.77 15.05 -11.36
C CYS A 119 -7.19 15.58 -11.13
N GLU A 120 -7.39 16.89 -11.05
CA GLU A 120 -8.73 17.50 -10.94
C GLU A 120 -9.61 17.13 -12.13
N LYS A 121 -9.06 17.22 -13.35
CA LYS A 121 -9.79 16.89 -14.58
C LYS A 121 -10.27 15.44 -14.62
N TYR A 122 -9.46 14.50 -14.12
CA TYR A 122 -9.74 13.07 -14.16
C TYR A 122 -10.21 12.48 -12.82
N ASN A 123 -10.55 13.35 -11.85
CA ASN A 123 -11.02 12.95 -10.52
C ASN A 123 -10.04 12.02 -9.80
N LEU A 124 -8.76 12.33 -9.88
CA LEU A 124 -7.67 11.62 -9.21
C LEU A 124 -7.23 12.39 -7.95
N SER A 125 -6.87 11.68 -6.90
CA SER A 125 -6.17 12.24 -5.75
C SER A 125 -4.67 12.28 -6.02
N TYR A 126 -3.98 13.30 -5.52
CA TYR A 126 -2.53 13.45 -5.67
C TYR A 126 -1.84 13.44 -4.31
N VAL A 127 -0.85 12.58 -4.14
CA VAL A 127 0.02 12.55 -2.96
C VAL A 127 1.37 13.14 -3.36
N ALA A 128 1.69 14.31 -2.79
CA ALA A 128 2.91 15.03 -3.10
C ALA A 128 4.12 14.43 -2.35
N VAL A 129 5.26 14.42 -3.02
CA VAL A 129 6.55 14.07 -2.44
C VAL A 129 7.42 15.31 -2.40
N GLY A 130 8.05 15.59 -1.28
CA GLY A 130 8.94 16.72 -1.14
C GLY A 130 10.29 16.34 -0.56
N ASN A 131 11.29 17.11 -0.95
CA ASN A 131 12.65 16.93 -0.44
C ASN A 131 12.67 17.29 1.05
N GLY A 132 13.07 16.31 1.87
CA GLY A 132 13.31 16.55 3.28
C GLY A 132 12.08 16.76 4.15
N LEU A 133 10.88 16.36 3.71
CA LEU A 133 9.66 16.43 4.54
C LEU A 133 9.84 15.79 5.91
N GLY A 134 10.52 14.64 5.98
CA GLY A 134 10.88 14.00 7.25
C GLY A 134 11.99 14.71 8.05
N SER A 135 12.45 15.87 7.59
CA SER A 135 13.53 16.65 8.22
C SER A 135 13.05 17.97 8.80
N PHE A 136 11.79 18.34 8.60
CA PHE A 136 11.25 19.58 9.16
C PHE A 136 11.18 19.49 10.69
N THR A 137 11.85 20.41 11.33
CA THR A 137 11.87 20.55 12.79
C THR A 137 11.24 21.86 13.26
N ASP A 138 10.91 22.75 12.32
CA ASP A 138 10.18 23.99 12.58
C ASP A 138 9.33 24.44 11.37
N ILE A 139 8.36 25.31 11.62
CA ILE A 139 7.44 25.85 10.61
C ILE A 139 8.18 26.70 9.57
N GLY A 140 9.23 27.42 9.98
CA GLY A 140 9.99 28.28 9.09
C GLY A 140 10.66 27.50 7.95
N LEU A 141 11.22 26.33 8.25
CA LEU A 141 11.80 25.42 7.25
C LEU A 141 10.74 24.88 6.28
N ALA A 142 9.58 24.46 6.81
CA ALA A 142 8.47 23.99 6.00
C ALA A 142 7.88 25.12 5.13
N GLU A 143 7.82 26.34 5.65
CA GLU A 143 7.31 27.50 4.94
C GLU A 143 8.21 28.00 3.81
N THR A 144 9.51 27.79 3.87
CA THR A 144 10.45 28.14 2.81
C THR A 144 10.40 27.17 1.63
N SER A 145 9.83 25.98 1.85
CA SER A 145 9.61 25.03 0.79
C SER A 145 8.43 25.45 -0.09
N LEU A 146 8.43 25.03 -1.33
CA LEU A 146 7.39 25.34 -2.34
C LEU A 146 5.99 24.83 -1.99
N TYR A 147 5.81 24.15 -0.84
CA TYR A 147 4.50 23.80 -0.31
C TYR A 147 3.60 25.04 -0.09
N ARG A 148 4.18 26.22 0.13
CA ARG A 148 3.41 27.47 0.10
C ARG A 148 2.60 27.67 -1.18
N SER A 149 3.15 27.28 -2.32
CA SER A 149 2.40 27.38 -3.58
C SER A 149 1.24 26.40 -3.61
N LEU A 150 1.43 25.16 -3.14
CA LEU A 150 0.37 24.16 -3.05
C LEU A 150 -0.75 24.58 -2.07
N ILE A 151 -0.39 25.20 -0.94
CA ILE A 151 -1.36 25.76 0.02
C ILE A 151 -2.15 26.91 -0.59
N LYS A 152 -1.49 27.80 -1.32
CA LYS A 152 -2.13 28.98 -1.94
C LYS A 152 -3.10 28.59 -3.03
N ASP A 153 -2.72 27.65 -3.86
CA ASP A 153 -3.51 27.23 -5.03
C ASP A 153 -4.68 26.35 -4.65
N LYS A 154 -4.74 25.84 -3.38
CA LYS A 154 -5.86 25.06 -2.80
C LYS A 154 -6.44 24.03 -3.75
N SER A 155 -5.57 23.31 -4.49
CA SER A 155 -6.04 22.28 -5.39
C SER A 155 -6.89 21.24 -4.65
N SER A 156 -8.07 20.95 -5.20
CA SER A 156 -8.97 19.92 -4.67
C SER A 156 -8.39 18.52 -4.82
N ALA A 157 -7.46 18.33 -5.77
CA ALA A 157 -6.81 17.05 -6.03
C ALA A 157 -5.71 16.71 -5.00
N LEU A 158 -5.18 17.70 -4.25
CA LEU A 158 -4.16 17.38 -3.25
C LEU A 158 -4.77 16.55 -2.12
N GLY A 159 -4.42 15.27 -2.06
CA GLY A 159 -4.92 14.31 -1.08
C GLY A 159 -3.99 14.07 0.09
N GLY A 160 -2.68 14.22 -0.11
CA GLY A 160 -1.71 13.92 0.93
C GLY A 160 -0.27 14.28 0.58
N LEU A 161 0.62 13.95 1.51
CA LEU A 161 2.05 14.16 1.41
C LEU A 161 2.80 12.93 1.97
N ILE A 162 3.84 12.49 1.29
CA ILE A 162 4.76 11.48 1.83
C ILE A 162 5.71 12.19 2.80
N VAL A 163 5.69 11.78 4.06
CA VAL A 163 6.54 12.34 5.10
C VAL A 163 7.91 11.67 5.07
N LYS A 164 7.94 10.34 5.05
CA LYS A 164 9.16 9.55 4.98
C LYS A 164 8.85 8.15 4.46
N ASP A 165 9.66 7.66 3.56
CA ASP A 165 9.66 6.29 3.13
C ASP A 165 10.63 5.47 4.00
N GLU A 166 10.21 4.28 4.44
CA GLU A 166 10.96 3.36 5.29
C GLU A 166 11.69 4.02 6.47
N PRO A 167 10.97 4.69 7.39
CA PRO A 167 11.61 5.29 8.56
C PRO A 167 12.07 4.20 9.53
N ASN A 168 13.32 4.28 10.01
CA ASN A 168 13.74 3.47 11.14
C ASN A 168 13.22 4.05 12.47
N GLU A 169 13.26 3.25 13.54
CA GLU A 169 12.69 3.65 14.83
C GLU A 169 13.28 4.95 15.39
N LYS A 170 14.60 5.15 15.27
CA LYS A 170 15.25 6.39 15.71
C LYS A 170 14.74 7.65 14.99
N GLN A 171 14.06 7.47 13.85
CA GLN A 171 13.48 8.57 13.07
C GLN A 171 12.02 8.86 13.47
N PHE A 172 11.33 7.98 14.21
CA PHE A 172 9.89 8.13 14.48
C PHE A 172 9.53 9.46 15.15
N LEU A 173 10.26 9.87 16.17
CA LEU A 173 10.02 11.18 16.81
C LEU A 173 10.18 12.35 15.84
N LYS A 174 11.21 12.31 15.00
CA LYS A 174 11.47 13.37 14.01
C LYS A 174 10.37 13.47 12.96
N ILE A 175 9.94 12.34 12.41
CA ILE A 175 8.84 12.35 11.42
C ILE A 175 7.50 12.71 12.05
N THR A 176 7.29 12.40 13.33
CA THR A 176 6.11 12.85 14.09
C THR A 176 6.08 14.37 14.21
N GLN A 177 7.20 14.99 14.54
CA GLN A 177 7.33 16.44 14.57
C GLN A 177 7.08 17.05 13.18
N SER A 178 7.70 16.50 12.14
CA SER A 178 7.47 16.94 10.76
C SER A 178 5.99 16.88 10.38
N ARG A 179 5.30 15.78 10.72
CA ARG A 179 3.87 15.64 10.48
C ARG A 179 3.04 16.67 11.22
N GLN A 180 3.37 16.98 12.49
CA GLN A 180 2.65 18.01 13.25
C GLN A 180 2.76 19.37 12.55
N ILE A 181 3.95 19.76 12.12
CA ILE A 181 4.19 20.99 11.36
C ILE A 181 3.39 21.01 10.06
N LEU A 182 3.43 19.92 9.31
CA LEU A 182 2.66 19.80 8.06
C LEU A 182 1.15 19.89 8.30
N ARG A 183 0.64 19.30 9.39
CA ARG A 183 -0.78 19.40 9.78
C ARG A 183 -1.19 20.80 10.18
N GLU A 184 -0.31 21.58 10.76
CA GLU A 184 -0.56 23.00 11.06
C GLU A 184 -0.60 23.83 9.80
N LEU A 185 0.30 23.56 8.84
CA LEU A 185 0.38 24.30 7.57
C LEU A 185 -0.75 23.96 6.60
N PHE A 186 -0.98 22.67 6.37
CA PHE A 186 -1.94 22.18 5.36
C PHE A 186 -3.33 21.87 5.97
N GLY A 187 -3.36 21.52 7.24
CA GLY A 187 -4.58 21.12 7.94
C GLY A 187 -4.71 19.59 8.09
N LYS A 188 -5.68 19.22 8.92
CA LYS A 188 -5.91 17.81 9.34
C LYS A 188 -6.57 16.95 8.27
N LYS A 189 -7.03 17.53 7.17
CA LYS A 189 -7.78 16.83 6.11
C LYS A 189 -6.88 16.02 5.15
N TYR A 190 -5.57 16.19 5.19
CA TYR A 190 -4.64 15.52 4.29
C TYR A 190 -4.04 14.25 4.89
N LEU A 191 -3.64 13.32 4.02
CA LEU A 191 -2.82 12.19 4.40
C LEU A 191 -1.39 12.64 4.63
N TYR A 192 -0.84 12.20 5.75
CA TYR A 192 0.58 12.31 6.04
C TYR A 192 1.14 10.90 6.07
N HIS A 193 1.61 10.47 4.92
CA HIS A 193 1.96 9.09 4.65
C HIS A 193 3.41 8.78 5.02
N SER A 194 3.62 7.64 5.62
CA SER A 194 4.91 6.96 5.73
C SER A 194 4.71 5.48 5.45
N ASN A 195 5.60 4.90 4.66
CA ASN A 195 5.62 3.48 4.37
C ASN A 195 6.59 2.77 5.31
N LEU A 196 6.22 1.61 5.82
CA LEU A 196 7.06 0.82 6.73
C LEU A 196 7.93 -0.16 5.97
N TYR A 197 9.11 -0.47 6.52
CA TYR A 197 9.92 -1.60 6.11
C TYR A 197 9.14 -2.90 6.17
N PRO A 198 9.43 -3.86 5.27
CA PRO A 198 8.94 -5.22 5.40
C PRO A 198 9.69 -6.01 6.51
N ASN A 199 9.12 -7.13 6.93
CA ASN A 199 9.68 -7.95 8.00
C ASN A 199 11.01 -8.65 7.67
N TYR A 200 11.42 -8.66 6.39
CA TYR A 200 12.74 -9.16 6.00
C TYR A 200 13.86 -8.13 6.15
N ALA A 201 13.54 -6.88 6.48
CA ALA A 201 14.56 -5.90 6.85
C ALA A 201 15.29 -6.35 8.12
N THR A 202 16.58 -6.09 8.19
CA THR A 202 17.38 -6.44 9.38
C THR A 202 16.99 -5.58 10.58
N ASN A 203 17.17 -6.12 11.80
CA ASN A 203 16.90 -5.32 13.01
C ASN A 203 17.70 -4.01 13.04
N ALA A 204 18.92 -4.00 12.52
CA ALA A 204 19.72 -2.78 12.39
C ALA A 204 19.07 -1.74 11.44
N GLN A 205 18.41 -2.18 10.37
CA GLN A 205 17.66 -1.30 9.46
C GLN A 205 16.39 -0.78 10.14
N LEU A 206 15.62 -1.66 10.76
CA LEU A 206 14.38 -1.31 11.46
C LEU A 206 14.64 -0.33 12.61
N PHE A 207 15.68 -0.57 13.39
CA PHE A 207 16.03 0.27 14.55
C PHE A 207 16.78 1.54 14.16
N GLY A 208 17.64 1.47 13.15
CA GLY A 208 18.50 2.57 12.70
C GLY A 208 19.92 2.51 13.28
N GLY A 209 20.46 1.33 13.48
CA GLY A 209 21.81 1.04 13.96
C GLY A 209 21.90 -0.31 14.64
N ASP A 210 23.12 -0.72 15.02
CA ASP A 210 23.39 -2.04 15.61
C ASP A 210 23.17 -2.09 17.15
N ASP A 211 22.75 -0.98 17.75
CA ASP A 211 22.50 -0.81 19.18
C ASP A 211 21.03 -1.10 19.59
N TYR A 212 20.36 -1.96 18.82
CA TYR A 212 18.99 -2.39 19.11
C TYR A 212 18.92 -3.38 20.28
N PRO A 213 17.78 -3.45 21.01
CA PRO A 213 17.55 -4.42 22.07
C PRO A 213 17.70 -5.85 21.56
N ALA A 214 18.21 -6.78 22.42
CA ALA A 214 18.46 -8.15 22.03
C ALA A 214 17.19 -8.92 21.60
N ASP A 215 16.04 -8.53 22.12
CA ASP A 215 14.70 -9.06 21.80
C ASP A 215 13.94 -8.24 20.77
N TYR A 216 14.61 -7.30 20.08
CA TYR A 216 13.98 -6.43 19.10
C TYR A 216 13.42 -7.22 17.92
N SER A 217 12.18 -6.93 17.56
CA SER A 217 11.46 -7.65 16.51
C SER A 217 10.69 -6.71 15.58
N TYR A 218 10.20 -7.25 14.46
CA TYR A 218 9.36 -6.50 13.52
C TYR A 218 8.05 -6.02 14.17
N GLU A 219 7.46 -6.84 15.04
CA GLU A 219 6.27 -6.49 15.82
C GLU A 219 6.51 -5.27 16.70
N GLN A 220 7.66 -5.21 17.38
CA GLN A 220 8.05 -4.05 18.18
C GLN A 220 8.24 -2.80 17.32
N TYR A 221 8.89 -2.93 16.16
CA TYR A 221 9.03 -1.84 15.19
C TYR A 221 7.67 -1.27 14.78
N VAL A 222 6.73 -2.12 14.37
CA VAL A 222 5.37 -1.70 13.97
C VAL A 222 4.61 -1.09 15.14
N GLU A 223 4.69 -1.70 16.31
CA GLU A 223 4.04 -1.17 17.52
C GLU A 223 4.57 0.20 17.93
N ASN A 224 5.89 0.36 17.94
CA ASN A 224 6.55 1.62 18.30
C ASN A 224 6.24 2.72 17.27
N TYR A 225 6.12 2.37 16.00
CA TYR A 225 5.64 3.30 14.97
C TYR A 225 4.20 3.76 15.27
N CYS A 226 3.29 2.83 15.55
CA CYS A 226 1.91 3.17 15.88
C CYS A 226 1.82 4.08 17.11
N LYS A 227 2.57 3.78 18.17
CA LYS A 227 2.60 4.57 19.42
C LYS A 227 3.20 5.97 19.22
N THR A 228 4.26 6.07 18.42
CA THR A 228 5.02 7.32 18.30
C THR A 228 4.50 8.21 17.19
N TYR A 229 4.27 7.65 16.01
CA TYR A 229 3.81 8.41 14.85
C TYR A 229 2.28 8.59 14.85
N ALA A 230 1.53 7.69 15.46
CA ALA A 230 0.06 7.63 15.44
C ALA A 230 -0.50 7.77 14.00
N PRO A 231 -0.20 6.83 13.11
CA PRO A 231 -0.49 6.94 11.68
C PRO A 231 -2.00 6.95 11.40
N GLN A 232 -2.39 7.57 10.28
CA GLN A 232 -3.77 7.52 9.79
C GLN A 232 -4.06 6.19 9.08
N ILE A 233 -3.02 5.57 8.54
CA ILE A 233 -3.03 4.25 7.91
C ILE A 233 -1.72 3.54 8.25
N LEU A 234 -1.73 2.20 8.31
CA LEU A 234 -0.50 1.42 8.23
C LEU A 234 -0.22 1.08 6.78
N SER A 235 0.88 1.57 6.24
CA SER A 235 1.34 1.23 4.90
C SER A 235 2.67 0.52 4.99
N TYR A 236 2.83 -0.52 4.20
CA TYR A 236 4.08 -1.30 4.10
C TYR A 236 4.27 -1.81 2.69
N ASP A 237 5.50 -2.13 2.35
CA ASP A 237 5.83 -2.82 1.10
C ASP A 237 6.36 -4.24 1.37
N PHE A 238 5.99 -5.14 0.50
CA PHE A 238 6.52 -6.51 0.45
C PHE A 238 6.37 -7.06 -0.97
N TYR A 239 7.48 -7.49 -1.56
CA TYR A 239 7.52 -7.93 -2.95
C TYR A 239 7.84 -9.43 -3.02
N PRO A 240 6.81 -10.32 -2.97
CA PRO A 240 7.03 -11.75 -2.75
C PRO A 240 7.40 -12.53 -4.01
N VAL A 241 7.13 -12.00 -5.22
CA VAL A 241 7.27 -12.77 -6.46
C VAL A 241 8.68 -12.68 -6.99
N HIS A 242 9.46 -13.72 -6.74
CA HIS A 242 10.81 -13.87 -7.25
C HIS A 242 10.83 -14.67 -8.57
N THR A 243 11.95 -14.68 -9.26
CA THR A 243 12.09 -15.41 -10.54
C THR A 243 11.97 -16.93 -10.38
N THR A 244 12.22 -17.48 -9.19
CA THR A 244 12.27 -18.93 -8.93
C THR A 244 11.40 -19.40 -7.76
N TYR A 245 10.83 -18.48 -6.98
CA TYR A 245 9.99 -18.80 -5.81
C TYR A 245 9.09 -17.63 -5.44
N ILE A 246 8.08 -17.94 -4.61
CA ILE A 246 7.31 -16.93 -3.88
C ILE A 246 7.85 -16.87 -2.45
N SER A 247 8.08 -15.66 -1.91
CA SER A 247 8.59 -15.49 -0.56
C SER A 247 7.65 -16.11 0.47
N PRO A 248 8.15 -17.04 1.33
CA PRO A 248 7.31 -17.74 2.31
C PRO A 248 6.73 -16.80 3.38
N ASP A 249 7.33 -15.65 3.60
CA ASP A 249 6.97 -14.72 4.68
C ASP A 249 5.93 -13.66 4.29
N TYR A 250 5.36 -13.75 3.07
CA TYR A 250 4.40 -12.78 2.59
C TYR A 250 3.20 -12.61 3.52
N TYR A 251 2.52 -13.71 3.89
CA TYR A 251 1.41 -13.63 4.84
C TYR A 251 1.86 -13.39 6.27
N VAL A 252 3.08 -13.79 6.65
CA VAL A 252 3.63 -13.49 7.98
C VAL A 252 3.77 -11.98 8.19
N ASN A 253 4.31 -11.26 7.19
CA ASN A 253 4.37 -9.81 7.23
C ASN A 253 2.98 -9.17 7.31
N MET A 254 2.07 -9.61 6.44
CA MET A 254 0.71 -9.08 6.37
C MET A 254 -0.07 -9.32 7.66
N SER A 255 0.14 -10.49 8.31
CA SER A 255 -0.44 -10.83 9.61
C SER A 255 -0.06 -9.82 10.70
N VAL A 256 1.22 -9.45 10.80
CA VAL A 256 1.68 -8.46 11.78
C VAL A 256 1.01 -7.11 11.50
N ILE A 257 1.02 -6.64 10.27
CA ILE A 257 0.39 -5.37 9.89
C ILE A 257 -1.11 -5.37 10.19
N ARG A 258 -1.82 -6.46 9.83
CA ARG A 258 -3.25 -6.62 10.12
C ARG A 258 -3.56 -6.58 11.61
N GLU A 259 -2.74 -7.26 12.44
CA GLU A 259 -2.89 -7.28 13.88
C GLU A 259 -2.80 -5.87 14.48
N TYR A 260 -1.74 -5.13 14.12
CA TYR A 260 -1.56 -3.76 14.63
C TYR A 260 -2.57 -2.77 14.04
N ALA A 261 -2.97 -2.94 12.79
CA ALA A 261 -4.06 -2.15 12.19
C ALA A 261 -5.37 -2.35 12.98
N ALA A 262 -5.72 -3.59 13.32
CA ALA A 262 -6.88 -3.90 14.14
C ALA A 262 -6.74 -3.36 15.57
N LYS A 263 -5.57 -3.54 16.20
CA LYS A 263 -5.27 -3.07 17.55
C LYS A 263 -5.42 -1.55 17.70
N TYR A 264 -5.00 -0.80 16.70
CA TYR A 264 -5.06 0.66 16.68
C TYR A 264 -6.28 1.22 15.91
N GLU A 265 -7.17 0.33 15.45
CA GLU A 265 -8.41 0.67 14.72
C GLU A 265 -8.16 1.59 13.52
N ILE A 266 -7.09 1.33 12.77
CA ILE A 266 -6.71 2.05 11.54
C ILE A 266 -6.68 1.09 10.35
N PRO A 267 -6.96 1.56 9.13
CA PRO A 267 -6.84 0.73 7.94
C PRO A 267 -5.37 0.44 7.61
N PHE A 268 -5.10 -0.68 6.95
CA PHE A 268 -3.78 -0.91 6.35
C PHE A 268 -3.85 -0.90 4.83
N TRP A 269 -2.77 -0.46 4.22
CA TRP A 269 -2.53 -0.43 2.79
C TRP A 269 -1.28 -1.25 2.47
N THR A 270 -1.24 -1.83 1.28
CA THR A 270 -0.08 -2.59 0.83
C THR A 270 0.38 -2.15 -0.55
N TYR A 271 1.68 -2.22 -0.76
CA TYR A 271 2.24 -2.12 -2.10
C TYR A 271 2.05 -3.42 -2.85
N ILE A 272 1.61 -3.32 -4.09
CA ILE A 272 1.42 -4.43 -5.01
C ILE A 272 2.58 -4.43 -6.00
N GLN A 273 3.37 -5.49 -5.97
CA GLN A 273 4.44 -5.71 -6.94
C GLN A 273 3.84 -5.80 -8.34
N CYS A 274 4.14 -4.86 -9.23
CA CYS A 274 3.71 -4.88 -10.62
C CYS A 274 4.87 -4.62 -11.61
N SER A 275 6.09 -4.60 -11.09
CA SER A 275 7.32 -4.43 -11.87
C SER A 275 8.45 -5.29 -11.31
N SER A 276 9.49 -5.49 -12.10
CA SER A 276 10.78 -5.99 -11.62
C SER A 276 11.72 -4.80 -11.44
N PHE A 277 12.49 -4.80 -10.36
CA PHE A 277 13.47 -3.75 -10.06
C PHE A 277 14.84 -4.32 -9.70
N ARG A 278 14.94 -5.62 -9.49
CA ARG A 278 16.19 -6.37 -9.28
C ARG A 278 16.18 -7.67 -10.09
N LYS A 279 17.34 -8.27 -10.24
CA LYS A 279 17.55 -9.47 -11.05
C LYS A 279 16.75 -10.69 -10.56
N ASP A 280 16.56 -10.79 -9.25
CA ASP A 280 15.83 -11.85 -8.57
C ASP A 280 14.32 -11.60 -8.48
N ILE A 281 13.88 -10.37 -8.70
CA ILE A 281 12.46 -9.98 -8.65
C ILE A 281 11.83 -10.15 -10.03
N LYS A 282 10.75 -10.91 -10.10
CA LYS A 282 9.98 -11.17 -11.32
C LYS A 282 9.04 -10.00 -11.64
N VAL A 283 8.79 -9.75 -12.93
CA VAL A 283 7.58 -9.02 -13.34
C VAL A 283 6.41 -9.99 -13.18
N PRO A 284 5.44 -9.74 -12.30
CA PRO A 284 4.33 -10.67 -12.10
C PRO A 284 3.49 -10.83 -13.37
N ASP A 285 3.05 -12.04 -13.65
CA ASP A 285 2.05 -12.29 -14.66
C ASP A 285 0.61 -12.00 -14.17
N ALA A 286 -0.38 -12.21 -15.02
CA ALA A 286 -1.77 -11.89 -14.70
C ALA A 286 -2.31 -12.68 -13.49
N GLY A 287 -1.92 -13.96 -13.36
CA GLY A 287 -2.35 -14.80 -12.22
C GLY A 287 -1.71 -14.34 -10.92
N GLU A 288 -0.41 -14.06 -10.95
CA GLU A 288 0.33 -13.53 -9.81
C GLU A 288 -0.17 -12.15 -9.36
N LEU A 289 -0.47 -11.25 -10.31
CA LEU A 289 -1.06 -9.95 -9.98
C LEU A 289 -2.45 -10.06 -9.34
N ARG A 290 -3.33 -10.92 -9.88
CA ARG A 290 -4.63 -11.19 -9.25
C ARG A 290 -4.44 -11.75 -7.84
N TRP A 291 -3.52 -12.71 -7.67
CA TRP A 291 -3.22 -13.30 -6.36
C TRP A 291 -2.72 -12.26 -5.35
N LEU A 292 -1.77 -11.38 -5.73
CA LEU A 292 -1.26 -10.31 -4.87
C LEU A 292 -2.38 -9.36 -4.39
N VAL A 293 -3.24 -8.93 -5.30
CA VAL A 293 -4.35 -8.03 -4.97
C VAL A 293 -5.38 -8.76 -4.12
N ASN A 294 -5.87 -9.91 -4.58
CA ASN A 294 -7.01 -10.58 -3.95
C ASN A 294 -6.66 -11.22 -2.61
N SER A 295 -5.43 -11.73 -2.42
CA SER A 295 -4.96 -12.20 -1.11
C SER A 295 -4.83 -11.06 -0.10
N SER A 296 -4.37 -9.89 -0.53
CA SER A 296 -4.34 -8.69 0.31
C SER A 296 -5.74 -8.26 0.75
N LEU A 297 -6.70 -8.27 -0.17
CA LEU A 297 -8.11 -7.95 0.12
C LEU A 297 -8.75 -8.97 1.06
N ALA A 298 -8.46 -10.27 0.89
CA ALA A 298 -8.91 -11.32 1.80
C ALA A 298 -8.41 -11.12 3.23
N TYR A 299 -7.22 -10.58 3.41
CA TYR A 299 -6.65 -10.20 4.71
C TYR A 299 -7.22 -8.90 5.29
N GLY A 300 -8.03 -8.17 4.53
CA GLY A 300 -8.69 -6.93 4.99
C GLY A 300 -7.96 -5.65 4.63
N CYS A 301 -7.08 -5.68 3.64
CA CYS A 301 -6.44 -4.49 3.08
C CYS A 301 -7.49 -3.47 2.61
N LYS A 302 -7.23 -2.19 2.84
CA LYS A 302 -8.12 -1.06 2.51
C LYS A 302 -7.51 -0.06 1.53
N GLY A 303 -6.38 -0.39 0.92
CA GLY A 303 -5.75 0.43 -0.10
C GLY A 303 -4.61 -0.29 -0.80
N LEU A 304 -4.55 -0.13 -2.10
CA LEU A 304 -3.60 -0.80 -2.98
C LEU A 304 -2.66 0.23 -3.59
N GLN A 305 -1.37 -0.08 -3.67
CA GLN A 305 -0.35 0.84 -4.18
C GLN A 305 0.52 0.08 -5.18
N TYR A 306 0.33 0.30 -6.49
CA TYR A 306 1.09 -0.38 -7.52
C TYR A 306 2.54 0.12 -7.60
N PHE A 307 3.49 -0.78 -7.35
CA PHE A 307 4.92 -0.50 -7.35
C PHE A 307 5.62 -1.19 -8.53
N THR A 308 6.06 -0.44 -9.53
CA THR A 308 5.83 0.97 -9.83
C THR A 308 4.89 1.08 -11.01
N TYR A 309 4.06 2.14 -11.09
CA TYR A 309 3.15 2.32 -12.22
C TYR A 309 3.88 2.69 -13.52
N VAL A 310 4.92 3.51 -13.42
CA VAL A 310 5.86 3.78 -14.52
C VAL A 310 7.20 3.19 -14.15
N ASP A 311 7.91 2.58 -15.12
CA ASP A 311 9.28 2.10 -14.88
C ASP A 311 10.13 3.22 -14.30
N ALA A 312 10.56 3.06 -13.04
CA ALA A 312 11.34 4.09 -12.35
C ALA A 312 12.75 4.22 -12.94
N LEU A 313 13.39 5.35 -12.68
CA LEU A 313 14.78 5.57 -13.09
C LEU A 313 15.70 4.58 -12.35
N SER A 314 16.64 4.01 -13.10
CA SER A 314 17.61 3.09 -12.52
C SER A 314 18.51 3.79 -11.49
N SER A 315 18.71 3.17 -10.34
CA SER A 315 19.55 3.67 -9.26
C SER A 315 20.36 2.54 -8.63
N GLY A 316 21.64 2.74 -8.41
CA GLY A 316 22.49 1.71 -7.84
C GLY A 316 22.41 0.40 -8.61
N THR A 317 21.92 -0.66 -7.96
CA THR A 317 21.71 -2.00 -8.55
C THR A 317 20.31 -2.19 -9.11
N GLU A 318 19.41 -1.23 -8.93
CA GLU A 318 18.02 -1.34 -9.36
C GLU A 318 17.87 -1.06 -10.85
N ARG A 319 17.05 -1.87 -11.49
CA ARG A 319 16.75 -1.78 -12.93
C ARG A 319 15.27 -2.10 -13.11
N PHE A 320 14.46 -1.04 -13.22
CA PHE A 320 13.01 -1.17 -13.36
C PHE A 320 12.61 -1.59 -14.77
N LYS A 321 11.66 -2.52 -14.84
CA LYS A 321 11.04 -2.97 -16.09
C LYS A 321 9.70 -3.63 -15.84
N GLY A 322 8.83 -3.57 -16.87
CA GLY A 322 7.57 -4.30 -16.90
C GLY A 322 6.45 -3.67 -16.09
N SER A 323 6.63 -2.43 -15.64
CA SER A 323 5.57 -1.61 -15.08
C SER A 323 4.41 -1.44 -16.06
N PRO A 324 3.21 -1.05 -15.62
CA PRO A 324 2.08 -0.72 -16.49
C PRO A 324 2.43 0.25 -17.62
N ILE A 325 3.30 1.21 -17.36
CA ILE A 325 3.84 2.14 -18.37
C ILE A 325 5.36 2.02 -18.39
N ASP A 326 5.93 1.85 -19.58
CA ASP A 326 7.38 1.83 -19.75
C ASP A 326 7.99 3.24 -19.66
N LYS A 327 9.32 3.33 -19.62
CA LYS A 327 10.04 4.62 -19.55
C LYS A 327 9.86 5.53 -20.76
N ASN A 328 9.28 5.03 -21.85
CA ASN A 328 8.97 5.81 -23.06
C ASN A 328 7.50 6.28 -23.06
N GLY A 329 6.71 5.94 -22.03
CA GLY A 329 5.31 6.29 -21.91
C GLY A 329 4.34 5.32 -22.58
N ASN A 330 4.79 4.14 -23.01
CA ASN A 330 3.94 3.14 -23.66
C ASN A 330 3.31 2.19 -22.63
N LYS A 331 2.05 1.81 -22.89
CA LYS A 331 1.38 0.76 -22.12
C LYS A 331 2.04 -0.60 -22.36
N THR A 332 2.20 -1.38 -21.29
CA THR A 332 2.67 -2.77 -21.31
C THR A 332 1.49 -3.71 -21.06
N ALA A 333 1.70 -5.02 -21.13
CA ALA A 333 0.68 -6.01 -20.77
C ALA A 333 0.22 -5.85 -19.30
N THR A 334 1.12 -5.40 -18.41
CA THR A 334 0.79 -5.16 -16.99
C THR A 334 -0.30 -4.10 -16.83
N TYR A 335 -0.37 -3.10 -17.73
CA TYR A 335 -1.44 -2.11 -17.74
C TYR A 335 -2.82 -2.75 -17.91
N ASP A 336 -2.94 -3.69 -18.85
CA ASP A 336 -4.21 -4.38 -19.11
C ASP A 336 -4.59 -5.26 -17.91
N TYR A 337 -3.62 -5.98 -17.34
CA TYR A 337 -3.84 -6.83 -16.16
C TYR A 337 -4.37 -6.03 -14.96
N ILE A 338 -3.71 -4.93 -14.59
CA ILE A 338 -4.18 -4.11 -13.47
C ILE A 338 -5.54 -3.45 -13.76
N SER A 339 -5.80 -3.10 -15.01
CA SER A 339 -7.07 -2.49 -15.41
C SER A 339 -8.24 -3.46 -15.22
N GLU A 340 -8.06 -4.73 -15.56
CA GLU A 340 -9.06 -5.78 -15.32
C GLU A 340 -9.29 -6.05 -13.84
N ILE A 341 -8.20 -6.15 -13.07
CA ILE A 341 -8.25 -6.37 -11.61
C ILE A 341 -8.98 -5.20 -10.94
N ASN A 342 -8.63 -3.96 -11.27
CA ASN A 342 -9.22 -2.78 -10.65
C ASN A 342 -10.72 -2.61 -10.98
N LYS A 343 -11.17 -3.07 -12.16
CA LYS A 343 -12.61 -3.13 -12.47
C LYS A 343 -13.37 -4.05 -11.52
N PHE A 344 -12.79 -5.19 -11.16
CA PHE A 344 -13.39 -6.07 -10.17
C PHE A 344 -13.34 -5.46 -8.77
N VAL A 345 -12.20 -4.87 -8.37
CA VAL A 345 -12.09 -4.16 -7.08
C VAL A 345 -13.15 -3.08 -6.96
N ALA A 346 -13.36 -2.24 -7.98
CA ALA A 346 -14.38 -1.21 -8.00
C ALA A 346 -15.83 -1.74 -7.89
N LYS A 347 -16.07 -3.00 -8.24
CA LYS A 347 -17.39 -3.66 -8.05
C LYS A 347 -17.66 -4.02 -6.58
N VAL A 348 -16.61 -4.26 -5.79
CA VAL A 348 -16.70 -4.80 -4.43
C VAL A 348 -16.16 -3.85 -3.36
N ASP A 349 -15.57 -2.73 -3.75
CA ASP A 349 -14.82 -1.84 -2.85
C ASP A 349 -15.69 -1.23 -1.74
N GLU A 350 -16.93 -0.80 -2.02
CA GLU A 350 -17.84 -0.28 -0.99
C GLU A 350 -18.09 -1.33 0.12
N ILE A 351 -18.28 -2.60 -0.27
CA ILE A 351 -18.49 -3.69 0.69
C ILE A 351 -17.23 -3.90 1.51
N LEU A 352 -16.09 -4.04 0.84
CA LEU A 352 -14.80 -4.27 1.52
C LEU A 352 -14.39 -3.09 2.41
N MET A 353 -14.59 -1.85 1.96
CA MET A 353 -14.27 -0.66 2.74
C MET A 353 -15.13 -0.54 4.00
N CYS A 354 -16.38 -1.00 3.95
CA CYS A 354 -17.31 -1.00 5.09
C CYS A 354 -17.27 -2.29 5.92
N SER A 355 -16.33 -3.19 5.67
CA SER A 355 -16.23 -4.49 6.33
C SER A 355 -15.07 -4.54 7.33
N PHE A 356 -15.23 -5.38 8.38
CA PHE A 356 -14.19 -5.65 9.38
C PHE A 356 -13.70 -7.11 9.22
N SER A 357 -12.40 -7.29 9.00
CA SER A 357 -11.80 -8.63 8.92
C SER A 357 -11.85 -9.34 10.27
N LYS A 358 -12.31 -10.59 10.27
CA LYS A 358 -12.42 -11.45 11.45
C LYS A 358 -11.36 -12.55 11.48
N GLY A 359 -10.77 -12.88 10.36
CA GLY A 359 -9.79 -13.93 10.16
C GLY A 359 -9.88 -14.48 8.76
N VAL A 360 -9.13 -15.53 8.52
CA VAL A 360 -9.15 -16.26 7.24
C VAL A 360 -9.47 -17.73 7.47
N MET A 361 -10.15 -18.35 6.52
CA MET A 361 -10.26 -19.81 6.42
C MET A 361 -9.46 -20.27 5.20
N ILE A 362 -8.89 -21.47 5.29
CA ILE A 362 -8.03 -22.02 4.23
C ILE A 362 -8.40 -23.45 3.91
N ALA A 363 -8.22 -23.85 2.65
CA ALA A 363 -8.29 -25.24 2.24
C ALA A 363 -7.19 -25.56 1.22
N GLY A 364 -6.65 -26.77 1.30
CA GLY A 364 -5.61 -27.26 0.40
C GLY A 364 -4.24 -26.58 0.60
N GLU A 365 -3.47 -26.50 -0.49
CA GLU A 365 -2.11 -25.97 -0.48
C GLU A 365 -2.08 -24.45 -0.49
N THR A 366 -1.02 -23.86 0.07
CA THR A 366 -0.79 -22.41 0.07
C THR A 366 0.60 -22.10 -0.49
N PRO A 367 0.76 -21.04 -1.32
CA PRO A 367 2.06 -20.70 -1.91
C PRO A 367 3.09 -20.20 -0.89
N CYS A 368 2.63 -19.74 0.26
CA CYS A 368 3.46 -19.26 1.35
C CYS A 368 2.79 -19.50 2.72
N LYS A 369 3.57 -19.39 3.78
CA LYS A 369 3.11 -19.70 5.15
C LYS A 369 2.01 -18.74 5.62
N ILE A 370 0.86 -19.28 6.00
CA ILE A 370 -0.21 -18.54 6.69
C ILE A 370 -0.06 -18.75 8.20
N PRO A 371 0.05 -17.67 9.01
CA PRO A 371 0.13 -17.80 10.47
C PRO A 371 -1.13 -18.41 11.08
N GLU A 372 -0.96 -19.37 11.98
CA GLU A 372 -2.08 -20.06 12.65
C GLU A 372 -3.03 -19.10 13.39
N LYS A 373 -2.48 -18.03 13.95
CA LYS A 373 -3.27 -16.99 14.65
C LYS A 373 -4.28 -16.27 13.78
N ASP A 374 -4.11 -16.28 12.45
CA ASP A 374 -5.03 -15.67 11.49
C ASP A 374 -6.13 -16.64 11.05
N VAL A 375 -5.88 -17.95 11.18
CA VAL A 375 -6.78 -19.00 10.70
C VAL A 375 -7.87 -19.27 11.70
N ILE A 376 -9.11 -19.19 11.22
CA ILE A 376 -10.31 -19.54 11.98
C ILE A 376 -10.99 -20.76 11.37
N SER A 377 -11.62 -21.58 12.20
CA SER A 377 -12.26 -22.82 11.78
C SER A 377 -13.66 -22.61 11.19
N SER A 378 -14.33 -21.52 11.58
CA SER A 378 -15.69 -21.17 11.13
C SER A 378 -15.94 -19.68 11.33
N TYR A 379 -16.89 -19.10 10.62
CA TYR A 379 -17.35 -17.74 10.85
C TYR A 379 -18.81 -17.57 10.38
N GLY A 380 -19.66 -17.03 11.28
CA GLY A 380 -21.11 -16.96 11.04
C GLY A 380 -21.66 -18.36 10.74
N ASP A 381 -22.38 -18.49 9.63
CA ASP A 381 -22.94 -19.77 9.19
C ASP A 381 -21.95 -20.63 8.39
N LEU A 382 -20.79 -20.09 8.00
CA LEU A 382 -19.75 -20.83 7.25
C LEU A 382 -19.03 -21.79 8.19
N THR A 383 -19.19 -23.09 7.95
CA THR A 383 -18.65 -24.17 8.78
C THR A 383 -17.41 -24.83 8.19
N SER A 384 -17.27 -24.83 6.87
CA SER A 384 -16.07 -25.36 6.22
C SER A 384 -15.82 -24.77 4.83
N VAL A 385 -14.57 -24.84 4.42
CA VAL A 385 -14.08 -24.46 3.09
C VAL A 385 -13.38 -25.67 2.48
N ASN A 386 -13.60 -25.94 1.19
CA ASN A 386 -12.96 -27.03 0.47
C ASN A 386 -12.39 -26.52 -0.87
N GLY A 387 -11.32 -27.14 -1.32
CA GLY A 387 -10.65 -26.85 -2.59
C GLY A 387 -9.16 -27.17 -2.53
N GLU A 388 -8.48 -27.11 -3.67
CA GLU A 388 -7.05 -27.47 -3.75
C GLU A 388 -6.13 -26.36 -3.24
N SER A 389 -6.54 -25.09 -3.40
CA SER A 389 -5.79 -23.92 -2.94
C SER A 389 -6.76 -22.75 -2.76
N VAL A 390 -7.36 -22.66 -1.58
CA VAL A 390 -8.41 -21.66 -1.31
C VAL A 390 -8.08 -20.87 -0.07
N LEU A 391 -8.18 -19.54 -0.17
CA LEU A 391 -8.12 -18.58 0.93
C LEU A 391 -9.47 -17.85 0.99
N VAL A 392 -10.09 -17.80 2.18
CA VAL A 392 -11.34 -17.09 2.39
C VAL A 392 -11.15 -16.05 3.48
N GLY A 393 -11.19 -14.76 3.12
CA GLY A 393 -11.30 -13.69 4.08
C GLY A 393 -12.71 -13.62 4.66
N CYS A 394 -12.84 -13.66 5.97
CA CYS A 394 -14.11 -13.59 6.68
C CYS A 394 -14.34 -12.17 7.24
N PHE A 395 -15.50 -11.59 6.94
CA PHE A 395 -15.78 -10.19 7.23
C PHE A 395 -17.15 -9.97 7.88
N ASP A 396 -17.20 -9.02 8.80
CA ASP A 396 -18.44 -8.39 9.23
C ASP A 396 -18.70 -7.17 8.34
N TYR A 397 -19.75 -7.23 7.52
CA TYR A 397 -20.22 -6.14 6.69
C TYR A 397 -21.55 -5.60 7.24
N LYS A 398 -21.47 -4.55 8.06
CA LYS A 398 -22.67 -3.90 8.64
C LYS A 398 -23.60 -4.88 9.36
N GLY A 399 -23.01 -5.86 10.05
CA GLY A 399 -23.74 -6.92 10.77
C GLY A 399 -24.13 -8.13 9.91
N LYS A 400 -23.79 -8.16 8.61
CA LYS A 400 -23.93 -9.32 7.74
C LYS A 400 -22.59 -10.04 7.61
N ASN A 401 -22.64 -11.36 7.40
CA ASN A 401 -21.46 -12.15 7.08
C ASN A 401 -21.07 -11.96 5.60
N ALA A 402 -19.82 -11.68 5.34
CA ALA A 402 -19.26 -11.59 4.00
C ALA A 402 -17.98 -12.41 3.90
N TYR A 403 -17.78 -13.08 2.76
CA TYR A 403 -16.70 -14.01 2.50
C TYR A 403 -16.01 -13.65 1.20
N TYR A 404 -14.70 -13.30 1.28
CA TYR A 404 -13.90 -13.00 0.10
C TYR A 404 -13.08 -14.25 -0.27
N VAL A 405 -13.59 -15.02 -1.23
CA VAL A 405 -13.07 -16.32 -1.65
C VAL A 405 -12.05 -16.14 -2.76
N VAL A 406 -10.85 -16.64 -2.58
CA VAL A 406 -9.71 -16.46 -3.50
C VAL A 406 -9.14 -17.82 -3.88
N ASN A 407 -8.90 -18.04 -5.18
CA ASN A 407 -7.96 -19.08 -5.59
C ASN A 407 -6.55 -18.65 -5.15
N ASN A 408 -6.06 -19.28 -4.07
CA ASN A 408 -4.77 -18.95 -3.45
C ASN A 408 -3.57 -19.54 -4.20
N SER A 409 -3.74 -19.89 -5.47
CA SER A 409 -2.68 -20.33 -6.37
C SER A 409 -2.38 -19.25 -7.42
N THR A 410 -1.12 -19.11 -7.80
CA THR A 410 -0.68 -18.21 -8.88
C THR A 410 -0.82 -18.84 -10.27
N ALA A 411 -1.19 -20.12 -10.35
CA ALA A 411 -1.35 -20.87 -11.61
C ALA A 411 -2.56 -21.80 -11.53
N GLY A 412 -3.15 -22.10 -12.69
CA GLY A 412 -4.25 -23.06 -12.80
C GLY A 412 -5.61 -22.53 -12.34
N VAL A 413 -6.59 -23.44 -12.36
CA VAL A 413 -7.95 -23.20 -11.87
C VAL A 413 -8.14 -24.02 -10.60
N SER A 414 -8.76 -23.45 -9.59
CA SER A 414 -9.15 -24.15 -8.36
C SER A 414 -10.65 -24.05 -8.15
N GLY A 415 -11.30 -25.19 -7.94
CA GLY A 415 -12.65 -25.24 -7.40
C GLY A 415 -12.63 -24.83 -5.93
N ALA A 416 -13.49 -23.89 -5.54
CA ALA A 416 -13.70 -23.49 -4.16
C ALA A 416 -15.15 -23.81 -3.75
N SER A 417 -15.34 -24.43 -2.59
CA SER A 417 -16.67 -24.71 -2.05
C SER A 417 -16.77 -24.23 -0.61
N LEU A 418 -17.79 -23.43 -0.34
CA LEU A 418 -18.20 -22.96 0.99
C LEU A 418 -19.36 -23.81 1.48
N THR A 419 -19.26 -24.43 2.67
CA THR A 419 -20.34 -25.19 3.29
C THR A 419 -20.85 -24.44 4.52
N PHE A 420 -22.16 -24.28 4.60
CA PHE A 420 -22.85 -23.55 5.66
C PHE A 420 -23.59 -24.52 6.61
N GLY A 421 -23.88 -24.07 7.81
CA GLY A 421 -24.64 -24.86 8.80
C GLY A 421 -26.14 -25.01 8.51
N GLY A 422 -26.62 -24.44 7.43
CA GLY A 422 -27.97 -24.48 6.92
C GLY A 422 -28.08 -23.81 5.57
N GLU A 423 -29.29 -23.75 5.00
CA GLU A 423 -29.52 -23.06 3.74
C GLU A 423 -29.35 -21.57 3.89
N VAL A 424 -28.54 -20.95 3.02
CA VAL A 424 -28.29 -19.50 2.98
C VAL A 424 -28.74 -18.93 1.64
N SER A 425 -29.10 -17.65 1.65
CA SER A 425 -29.27 -16.81 0.46
C SER A 425 -28.10 -15.83 0.43
N ALA A 426 -27.44 -15.70 -0.70
CA ALA A 426 -26.25 -14.86 -0.83
C ALA A 426 -26.18 -14.16 -2.18
N THR A 427 -25.71 -12.90 -2.15
CA THR A 427 -25.31 -12.17 -3.35
C THR A 427 -23.81 -12.40 -3.59
N CYS A 428 -23.47 -12.94 -4.77
CA CYS A 428 -22.11 -13.27 -5.19
C CYS A 428 -21.63 -12.29 -6.26
N TYR A 429 -20.47 -11.67 -6.01
CA TYR A 429 -19.84 -10.70 -6.91
C TYR A 429 -18.56 -11.31 -7.49
N SER A 430 -18.54 -11.58 -8.79
CA SER A 430 -17.36 -12.03 -9.53
C SER A 430 -16.90 -10.97 -10.53
N SER A 431 -15.77 -11.21 -11.18
CA SER A 431 -15.27 -10.36 -12.27
C SER A 431 -16.29 -10.24 -13.40
N SER A 432 -16.98 -11.32 -13.73
CA SER A 432 -17.92 -11.42 -14.85
C SER A 432 -19.37 -11.08 -14.50
N ALA A 433 -19.84 -11.36 -13.27
CA ALA A 433 -21.26 -11.28 -12.92
C ALA A 433 -21.48 -10.80 -11.47
N THR A 434 -22.72 -10.42 -11.20
CA THR A 434 -23.32 -10.36 -9.86
C THR A 434 -24.55 -11.23 -9.90
N GLU A 435 -24.62 -12.23 -9.05
CA GLU A 435 -25.68 -13.24 -9.07
C GLU A 435 -26.12 -13.63 -7.66
N ASN A 436 -27.38 -14.03 -7.50
CA ASN A 436 -27.87 -14.58 -6.25
C ASN A 436 -27.75 -16.10 -6.30
N LYS A 437 -27.24 -16.68 -5.22
CA LYS A 437 -27.14 -18.13 -5.01
C LYS A 437 -27.78 -18.53 -3.68
N ASN A 438 -28.42 -19.69 -3.66
CA ASN A 438 -29.02 -20.27 -2.47
C ASN A 438 -28.52 -21.70 -2.28
N GLY A 439 -28.42 -22.15 -1.04
CA GLY A 439 -28.08 -23.52 -0.70
C GLY A 439 -27.26 -23.66 0.57
N GLU A 440 -27.08 -24.90 1.01
CA GLU A 440 -26.17 -25.25 2.11
C GLU A 440 -24.70 -25.26 1.67
N SER A 441 -24.45 -25.20 0.36
CA SER A 441 -23.11 -25.12 -0.22
C SER A 441 -23.10 -24.26 -1.46
N LEU A 442 -22.08 -23.39 -1.56
CA LEU A 442 -21.84 -22.54 -2.74
C LEU A 442 -20.46 -22.87 -3.33
N SER A 443 -20.44 -23.16 -4.63
CA SER A 443 -19.20 -23.53 -5.33
C SER A 443 -18.87 -22.56 -6.45
N PHE A 444 -17.56 -22.39 -6.67
CA PHE A 444 -16.96 -21.46 -7.64
C PHE A 444 -15.74 -22.09 -8.29
N ASP A 445 -15.60 -21.93 -9.60
CA ASP A 445 -14.38 -22.24 -10.33
C ASP A 445 -13.62 -20.92 -10.55
N LEU A 446 -12.43 -20.81 -9.99
CA LEU A 446 -11.65 -19.59 -9.97
C LEU A 446 -10.32 -19.79 -10.69
N SER A 447 -10.01 -18.95 -11.66
CA SER A 447 -8.70 -18.92 -12.31
C SER A 447 -7.61 -18.51 -11.30
N ALA A 448 -6.34 -18.64 -11.69
CA ALA A 448 -5.21 -18.25 -10.84
C ALA A 448 -5.38 -16.85 -10.22
N GLY A 449 -5.34 -16.77 -8.90
CA GLY A 449 -5.51 -15.56 -8.11
C GLY A 449 -6.88 -14.87 -8.20
N GLU A 450 -7.85 -15.46 -8.93
CA GLU A 450 -9.20 -14.88 -9.06
C GLU A 450 -9.97 -14.98 -7.76
N ALA A 451 -10.94 -14.08 -7.60
CA ALA A 451 -11.76 -14.02 -6.39
C ALA A 451 -13.25 -13.80 -6.68
N VAL A 452 -14.06 -14.18 -5.72
CA VAL A 452 -15.48 -13.86 -5.63
C VAL A 452 -15.79 -13.34 -4.22
N LEU A 453 -16.59 -12.29 -4.12
CA LEU A 453 -17.13 -11.83 -2.84
C LEU A 453 -18.55 -12.38 -2.68
N VAL A 454 -18.79 -13.03 -1.57
CA VAL A 454 -20.09 -13.61 -1.18
C VAL A 454 -20.60 -12.81 0.02
N VAL A 455 -21.80 -12.24 -0.08
CA VAL A 455 -22.47 -11.52 1.01
C VAL A 455 -23.76 -12.25 1.34
N ILE A 456 -23.90 -12.66 2.59
CA ILE A 456 -25.14 -13.29 3.06
C ILE A 456 -26.25 -12.24 3.20
N ASP A 457 -27.45 -12.53 2.71
CA ASP A 457 -28.57 -11.58 2.61
C ASP A 457 -29.24 -11.23 3.95
#